data_0fd2e86a569bb9a1a43b4e8f2062aad8
#
_entry.id   0fd2e86a569bb9a1a43b4e8f2062aad8
#
_cell.length_a   1.000
_cell.length_b   1.000
_cell.length_c   1.000
_cell.angle_alpha   90.00
_cell.angle_beta   90.00
_cell.angle_gamma   90.00
#
_symmetry.space_group_name_H-M   'P 1'
#
loop_
_entity.id
_entity.type
_entity.pdbx_description
1 polymer ?
#
loop_
_entity_poly.entity_id
_entity_poly.type
_entity_poly.pdbx_seq_one_letter_code
_entity_poly.pdbx_strand_id
1 'polypeptide(L)'
;MQLSALETKSSEHQVVETLPFASVDAVIQRALEEKRLVGAVVMVAYRGETRYQRAHGWADRETQQVMSLTTLFRLSSVSKPIVTAAAMVLVQQGRLHLEQSLNTLLADFHPRLPNGEVATITVRQLMSHTAGFGYRFLESDEQGPYARAGVSDGMDDATHSLSENLQRIADVPLLFTPGSAWCYSLSVDVLGAVIEQVCGQRLDQAVKALIVDPLQMHDSGFYTLWPERLATAYVNDRPEPHILQENEYVAPFPDTAGIRFSPKRILNPEAFPSAGAGMVGSAPDLLRFFESLRSGKHGLLSKALIEEMGRDQTAGAILPDAPGFGFGLGFSVLRDPEEAGSPESVGTWRWGGVYGHSWFVDAQRELTVVALTNTMMEGMSGAFVNELRDAVYASLSGVTQP
;
A
#
# COMPACT_ATOMS: atom_id res chain seq x y z
N MET A 1 -66.90 -13.72 -25.61
CA MET A 1 -66.44 -14.03 -24.28
C MET A 1 -65.17 -14.86 -24.39
N GLN A 2 -64.04 -14.23 -24.36
CA GLN A 2 -62.74 -14.95 -24.28
C GLN A 2 -61.99 -14.34 -23.11
N LEU A 3 -61.75 -15.13 -22.07
CA LEU A 3 -60.93 -14.83 -20.91
C LEU A 3 -59.47 -15.06 -21.31
N SER A 4 -58.65 -14.00 -21.28
CA SER A 4 -57.23 -14.10 -21.44
C SER A 4 -56.57 -14.44 -20.10
N ALA A 5 -55.80 -15.51 -20.11
CA ALA A 5 -54.98 -15.93 -18.98
C ALA A 5 -53.83 -14.95 -18.75
N LEU A 6 -53.75 -14.41 -17.55
CA LEU A 6 -52.60 -13.67 -17.05
C LEU A 6 -51.52 -14.67 -16.61
N GLU A 7 -50.45 -14.79 -17.38
CA GLU A 7 -49.24 -15.49 -16.94
C GLU A 7 -48.54 -14.66 -15.84
N THR A 8 -48.53 -15.17 -14.64
CA THR A 8 -47.72 -14.70 -13.53
C THR A 8 -46.28 -15.13 -13.76
N LYS A 9 -45.41 -14.18 -14.15
CA LYS A 9 -43.96 -14.34 -14.11
C LYS A 9 -43.55 -14.50 -12.65
N SER A 10 -43.12 -15.68 -12.25
CA SER A 10 -42.46 -15.93 -10.99
C SER A 10 -41.10 -15.20 -11.02
N SER A 11 -40.91 -14.25 -10.12
CA SER A 11 -39.60 -13.67 -9.85
C SER A 11 -38.72 -14.76 -9.22
N GLU A 12 -37.78 -15.27 -9.98
CA GLU A 12 -36.68 -16.06 -9.44
C GLU A 12 -35.91 -15.21 -8.45
N HIS A 13 -36.10 -15.51 -7.18
CA HIS A 13 -35.22 -15.01 -6.14
C HIS A 13 -33.85 -15.68 -6.35
N GLN A 14 -32.89 -14.99 -6.90
CA GLN A 14 -31.51 -15.42 -6.80
C GLN A 14 -31.14 -15.53 -5.31
N VAL A 15 -30.99 -16.76 -4.86
CA VAL A 15 -30.41 -17.06 -3.55
C VAL A 15 -28.96 -16.57 -3.62
N VAL A 16 -28.68 -15.41 -3.05
CA VAL A 16 -27.30 -14.94 -2.86
C VAL A 16 -26.67 -15.91 -1.87
N GLU A 17 -25.89 -16.85 -2.37
CA GLU A 17 -25.09 -17.75 -1.54
C GLU A 17 -24.16 -16.91 -0.67
N THR A 18 -24.47 -16.79 0.61
CA THR A 18 -23.62 -16.12 1.58
C THR A 18 -22.42 -17.03 1.85
N LEU A 19 -21.25 -16.64 1.35
CA LEU A 19 -20.00 -17.33 1.66
C LEU A 19 -19.78 -17.35 3.19
N PRO A 20 -19.54 -18.52 3.79
CA PRO A 20 -19.30 -18.61 5.22
C PRO A 20 -17.87 -18.17 5.55
N PHE A 21 -17.67 -16.88 5.82
CA PHE A 21 -16.39 -16.33 6.29
C PHE A 21 -16.14 -16.55 7.79
N ALA A 22 -16.74 -17.59 8.38
CA ALA A 22 -16.54 -17.90 9.81
C ALA A 22 -15.07 -18.21 10.15
N SER A 23 -14.30 -18.78 9.20
CA SER A 23 -12.86 -18.97 9.36
C SER A 23 -12.08 -17.67 9.44
N VAL A 24 -12.50 -16.64 8.71
CA VAL A 24 -11.92 -15.29 8.76
C VAL A 24 -12.20 -14.65 10.11
N ASP A 25 -13.45 -14.71 10.58
CA ASP A 25 -13.82 -14.23 11.92
C ASP A 25 -12.98 -14.93 13.01
N ALA A 26 -12.81 -16.27 12.91
CA ALA A 26 -12.03 -17.04 13.88
C ALA A 26 -10.55 -16.66 13.91
N VAL A 27 -9.93 -16.37 12.77
CA VAL A 27 -8.54 -15.90 12.68
C VAL A 27 -8.39 -14.54 13.36
N ILE A 28 -9.29 -13.59 13.05
CA ILE A 28 -9.23 -12.26 13.65
C ILE A 28 -9.45 -12.34 15.16
N GLN A 29 -10.46 -13.07 15.60
CA GLN A 29 -10.78 -13.23 17.02
C GLN A 29 -9.60 -13.84 17.79
N ARG A 30 -8.98 -14.91 17.27
CA ARG A 30 -7.79 -15.53 17.87
C ARG A 30 -6.63 -14.53 18.00
N ALA A 31 -6.35 -13.74 16.96
CA ALA A 31 -5.27 -12.75 16.99
C ALA A 31 -5.49 -11.67 18.06
N LEU A 32 -6.77 -11.29 18.29
CA LEU A 32 -7.15 -10.36 19.36
C LEU A 32 -7.02 -10.99 20.75
N GLU A 33 -7.49 -12.23 20.94
CA GLU A 33 -7.40 -12.98 22.20
C GLU A 33 -5.95 -13.26 22.61
N GLU A 34 -5.10 -13.59 21.63
CA GLU A 34 -3.66 -13.78 21.80
C GLU A 34 -2.89 -12.46 21.97
N LYS A 35 -3.58 -11.32 21.95
CA LYS A 35 -3.00 -9.97 22.04
C LYS A 35 -1.93 -9.69 20.97
N ARG A 36 -2.06 -10.30 19.80
CA ARG A 36 -1.23 -9.99 18.62
C ARG A 36 -1.75 -8.76 17.88
N LEU A 37 -3.05 -8.53 17.94
CA LEU A 37 -3.72 -7.34 17.39
C LEU A 37 -4.49 -6.60 18.48
N VAL A 38 -4.63 -5.27 18.32
CA VAL A 38 -5.53 -4.44 19.12
C VAL A 38 -6.86 -4.25 18.41
N GLY A 39 -6.84 -4.04 17.10
CA GLY A 39 -8.04 -3.95 16.29
C GLY A 39 -7.76 -4.09 14.80
N ALA A 40 -8.78 -4.42 14.05
CA ALA A 40 -8.69 -4.64 12.60
C ALA A 40 -9.99 -4.27 11.88
N VAL A 41 -9.86 -3.80 10.65
CA VAL A 41 -10.91 -3.74 9.64
C VAL A 41 -10.50 -4.63 8.49
N VAL A 42 -11.30 -5.66 8.21
CA VAL A 42 -11.05 -6.59 7.11
C VAL A 42 -12.20 -6.54 6.11
N MET A 43 -11.87 -6.42 4.84
CA MET A 43 -12.82 -6.41 3.74
C MET A 43 -12.39 -7.38 2.64
N VAL A 44 -13.34 -8.12 2.09
CA VAL A 44 -13.14 -9.04 0.98
C VAL A 44 -14.16 -8.74 -0.12
N ALA A 45 -13.67 -8.45 -1.32
CA ALA A 45 -14.48 -8.44 -2.53
C ALA A 45 -14.20 -9.71 -3.35
N TYR A 46 -15.24 -10.36 -3.80
CA TYR A 46 -15.16 -11.53 -4.64
C TYR A 46 -16.16 -11.40 -5.81
N ARG A 47 -15.67 -11.59 -7.03
CA ARG A 47 -16.44 -11.41 -8.27
C ARG A 47 -17.11 -10.04 -8.37
N GLY A 48 -16.38 -9.00 -7.90
CA GLY A 48 -16.82 -7.60 -7.97
C GLY A 48 -17.86 -7.18 -6.93
N GLU A 49 -18.16 -8.03 -5.96
CA GLU A 49 -19.08 -7.73 -4.86
C GLU A 49 -18.37 -7.84 -3.51
N THR A 50 -18.64 -6.92 -2.59
CA THR A 50 -18.17 -7.02 -1.21
C THR A 50 -18.90 -8.18 -0.52
N ARG A 51 -18.18 -9.25 -0.20
CA ARG A 51 -18.70 -10.47 0.44
C ARG A 51 -18.44 -10.53 1.94
N TYR A 52 -17.43 -9.80 2.39
CA TYR A 52 -17.10 -9.67 3.80
C TYR A 52 -16.65 -8.25 4.11
N GLN A 53 -17.16 -7.70 5.19
CA GLN A 53 -16.72 -6.40 5.73
C GLN A 53 -17.00 -6.38 7.23
N ARG A 54 -15.94 -6.33 8.03
CA ARG A 54 -16.07 -6.31 9.49
C ARG A 54 -14.97 -5.50 10.14
N ALA A 55 -15.33 -4.89 11.27
CA ALA A 55 -14.42 -4.22 12.17
C ALA A 55 -14.43 -4.98 13.51
N HIS A 56 -13.25 -5.21 14.08
CA HIS A 56 -13.06 -6.00 15.29
C HIS A 56 -12.10 -5.29 16.25
N GLY A 57 -12.29 -5.46 17.56
CA GLY A 57 -11.42 -4.90 18.59
C GLY A 57 -11.53 -3.39 18.73
N TRP A 58 -10.42 -2.75 19.04
CA TRP A 58 -10.36 -1.35 19.45
C TRP A 58 -9.63 -0.47 18.43
N ALA A 59 -10.20 0.69 18.10
CA ALA A 59 -9.48 1.76 17.43
C ALA A 59 -8.51 2.45 18.40
N ASP A 60 -8.92 2.56 19.68
CA ASP A 60 -8.09 2.97 20.80
C ASP A 60 -8.48 2.11 22.02
N ARG A 61 -7.56 1.26 22.48
CA ARG A 61 -7.81 0.31 23.58
C ARG A 61 -7.89 1.03 24.92
N GLU A 62 -7.05 2.03 25.12
CA GLU A 62 -6.94 2.75 26.40
C GLU A 62 -8.18 3.59 26.69
N THR A 63 -8.79 4.17 25.64
CA THR A 63 -10.05 4.91 25.75
C THR A 63 -11.28 4.04 25.48
N GLN A 64 -11.08 2.76 25.13
CA GLN A 64 -12.14 1.81 24.74
C GLN A 64 -12.95 2.27 23.53
N GLN A 65 -12.32 3.01 22.61
CA GLN A 65 -12.93 3.36 21.34
C GLN A 65 -13.00 2.14 20.42
N VAL A 66 -14.21 1.71 20.09
CA VAL A 66 -14.45 0.52 19.26
C VAL A 66 -13.99 0.78 17.82
N MET A 67 -13.37 -0.23 17.20
CA MET A 67 -13.04 -0.20 15.77
C MET A 67 -14.32 -0.13 14.93
N SER A 68 -14.29 0.62 13.83
CA SER A 68 -15.41 0.73 12.90
C SER A 68 -14.94 0.69 11.45
N LEU A 69 -15.85 0.44 10.51
CA LEU A 69 -15.53 0.46 9.07
C LEU A 69 -15.05 1.83 8.59
N THR A 70 -15.42 2.91 9.31
CA THR A 70 -15.02 4.28 8.98
C THR A 70 -13.79 4.75 9.74
N THR A 71 -13.14 3.87 10.51
CA THR A 71 -11.87 4.17 11.17
C THR A 71 -10.81 4.51 10.12
N LEU A 72 -10.05 5.56 10.40
CA LEU A 72 -8.95 6.01 9.57
C LEU A 72 -7.64 5.38 10.03
N PHE A 73 -6.78 5.05 9.08
CA PHE A 73 -5.49 4.42 9.34
C PHE A 73 -4.36 5.19 8.65
N ARG A 74 -3.20 5.27 9.31
CA ARG A 74 -1.95 5.74 8.70
C ARG A 74 -1.46 4.69 7.73
N LEU A 75 -1.60 4.91 6.43
CA LEU A 75 -1.42 3.88 5.40
C LEU A 75 0.05 3.47 5.21
N SER A 76 1.00 4.34 5.56
CA SER A 76 2.43 4.10 5.27
C SER A 76 2.63 3.59 3.84
N SER A 77 3.32 2.47 3.64
CA SER A 77 3.66 1.96 2.30
C SER A 77 2.47 1.54 1.43
N VAL A 78 1.25 1.44 1.98
CA VAL A 78 0.04 1.30 1.17
C VAL A 78 -0.24 2.58 0.35
N SER A 79 0.42 3.70 0.63
CA SER A 79 0.42 4.91 -0.20
C SER A 79 1.01 4.65 -1.60
N LYS A 80 2.01 3.77 -1.71
CA LYS A 80 2.79 3.55 -2.94
C LYS A 80 1.93 3.14 -4.15
N PRO A 81 1.08 2.14 -4.09
CA PRO A 81 0.23 1.76 -5.22
C PRO A 81 -0.70 2.90 -5.65
N ILE A 82 -1.20 3.71 -4.70
CA ILE A 82 -2.09 4.85 -4.99
C ILE A 82 -1.33 5.93 -5.76
N VAL A 83 -0.14 6.32 -5.27
CA VAL A 83 0.69 7.35 -5.93
C VAL A 83 1.24 6.84 -7.26
N THR A 84 1.60 5.56 -7.35
CA THR A 84 2.03 4.96 -8.62
C THR A 84 0.88 4.95 -9.63
N ALA A 85 -0.35 4.64 -9.22
CA ALA A 85 -1.51 4.74 -10.08
C ALA A 85 -1.75 6.19 -10.57
N ALA A 86 -1.51 7.20 -9.72
CA ALA A 86 -1.60 8.60 -10.14
C ALA A 86 -0.59 8.92 -11.26
N ALA A 87 0.65 8.45 -11.16
CA ALA A 87 1.62 8.58 -12.24
C ALA A 87 1.18 7.81 -13.49
N MET A 88 0.56 6.63 -13.36
CA MET A 88 0.02 5.88 -14.51
C MET A 88 -1.16 6.58 -15.17
N VAL A 89 -1.97 7.34 -14.43
CA VAL A 89 -3.00 8.22 -15.01
C VAL A 89 -2.33 9.30 -15.87
N LEU A 90 -1.23 9.89 -15.42
CA LEU A 90 -0.47 10.85 -16.22
C LEU A 90 0.15 10.20 -17.48
N VAL A 91 0.58 8.93 -17.37
CA VAL A 91 1.03 8.14 -18.54
C VAL A 91 -0.12 7.94 -19.52
N GLN A 92 -1.30 7.57 -19.05
CA GLN A 92 -2.50 7.42 -19.89
C GLN A 92 -2.90 8.71 -20.60
N GLN A 93 -2.68 9.85 -19.94
CA GLN A 93 -2.93 11.19 -20.50
C GLN A 93 -1.83 11.66 -21.48
N GLY A 94 -0.75 10.89 -21.66
CA GLY A 94 0.40 11.28 -22.49
C GLY A 94 1.23 12.43 -21.90
N ARG A 95 1.06 12.74 -20.61
CA ARG A 95 1.78 13.79 -19.88
C ARG A 95 3.07 13.28 -19.24
N LEU A 96 3.21 11.97 -19.11
CA LEU A 96 4.38 11.29 -18.57
C LEU A 96 4.64 10.02 -19.39
N HIS A 97 5.90 9.57 -19.46
CA HIS A 97 6.27 8.31 -20.08
C HIS A 97 7.12 7.47 -19.16
N LEU A 98 6.90 6.14 -19.15
CA LEU A 98 7.62 5.22 -18.27
C LEU A 98 9.13 5.25 -18.48
N GLU A 99 9.58 5.38 -19.71
CA GLU A 99 11.01 5.45 -20.07
C GLU A 99 11.58 6.88 -20.02
N GLN A 100 10.80 7.86 -19.60
CA GLN A 100 11.28 9.24 -19.50
C GLN A 100 12.34 9.35 -18.40
N SER A 101 13.45 10.03 -18.73
CA SER A 101 14.54 10.26 -17.77
C SER A 101 14.16 11.35 -16.76
N LEU A 102 14.53 11.12 -15.49
CA LEU A 102 14.40 12.11 -14.41
C LEU A 102 15.09 13.43 -14.72
N ASN A 103 16.24 13.39 -15.41
CA ASN A 103 17.01 14.58 -15.76
C ASN A 103 16.23 15.57 -16.63
N THR A 104 15.17 15.10 -17.31
CA THR A 104 14.25 15.95 -18.11
C THR A 104 13.04 16.46 -17.31
N LEU A 105 12.78 15.87 -16.14
CA LEU A 105 11.62 16.15 -15.31
C LEU A 105 11.98 17.00 -14.08
N LEU A 106 13.12 16.70 -13.46
CA LEU A 106 13.61 17.34 -12.24
C LEU A 106 15.01 17.93 -12.51
N ALA A 107 15.04 19.15 -13.03
CA ALA A 107 16.26 19.78 -13.54
C ALA A 107 17.38 19.95 -12.49
N ASP A 108 17.00 20.05 -11.21
CA ASP A 108 17.94 20.27 -10.09
C ASP A 108 18.22 18.98 -9.28
N PHE A 109 17.73 17.83 -9.73
CA PHE A 109 17.88 16.54 -9.04
C PHE A 109 18.86 15.64 -9.79
N HIS A 110 20.11 15.55 -9.30
CA HIS A 110 21.21 14.85 -9.95
C HIS A 110 21.83 13.77 -9.07
N PRO A 111 21.13 12.67 -8.78
CA PRO A 111 21.71 11.56 -8.02
C PRO A 111 22.92 10.98 -8.75
N ARG A 112 23.91 10.51 -7.98
CA ARG A 112 25.18 10.03 -8.52
C ARG A 112 25.36 8.54 -8.29
N LEU A 113 26.01 7.90 -9.26
CA LEU A 113 26.52 6.54 -9.13
C LEU A 113 27.65 6.49 -8.08
N PRO A 114 28.04 5.31 -7.58
CA PRO A 114 29.16 5.17 -6.65
C PRO A 114 30.50 5.72 -7.19
N ASN A 115 30.67 5.75 -8.52
CA ASN A 115 31.85 6.32 -9.18
C ASN A 115 31.79 7.85 -9.33
N GLY A 116 30.72 8.52 -8.88
CA GLY A 116 30.51 9.95 -8.92
C GLY A 116 29.86 10.51 -10.20
N GLU A 117 29.61 9.68 -11.21
CA GLU A 117 28.90 10.09 -12.42
C GLU A 117 27.42 10.33 -12.13
N VAL A 118 26.81 11.29 -12.83
CA VAL A 118 25.36 11.55 -12.72
C VAL A 118 24.60 10.35 -13.31
N ALA A 119 23.67 9.81 -12.50
CA ALA A 119 22.87 8.67 -12.92
C ALA A 119 21.77 9.07 -13.91
N THR A 120 21.44 8.17 -14.82
CA THR A 120 20.23 8.25 -15.64
C THR A 120 19.20 7.27 -15.06
N ILE A 121 18.09 7.81 -14.57
CA ILE A 121 17.01 7.06 -13.94
C ILE A 121 15.72 7.31 -14.73
N THR A 122 14.94 6.27 -14.96
CA THR A 122 13.62 6.39 -15.63
C THR A 122 12.48 6.38 -14.61
N VAL A 123 11.31 6.87 -15.02
CA VAL A 123 10.07 6.80 -14.24
C VAL A 123 9.72 5.36 -13.87
N ARG A 124 9.89 4.41 -14.81
CA ARG A 124 9.72 2.96 -14.57
C ARG A 124 10.58 2.48 -13.41
N GLN A 125 11.85 2.85 -13.39
CA GLN A 125 12.78 2.42 -12.34
C GLN A 125 12.42 2.97 -10.96
N LEU A 126 11.81 4.16 -10.88
CA LEU A 126 11.24 4.67 -9.63
C LEU A 126 10.10 3.80 -9.12
N MET A 127 9.15 3.48 -9.99
CA MET A 127 7.96 2.71 -9.65
C MET A 127 8.27 1.26 -9.28
N SER A 128 9.37 0.70 -9.81
CA SER A 128 9.77 -0.69 -9.61
C SER A 128 10.85 -0.89 -8.56
N HIS A 129 11.32 0.17 -7.88
CA HIS A 129 12.43 0.12 -6.93
C HIS A 129 13.75 -0.42 -7.51
N THR A 130 13.99 -0.17 -8.79
CA THR A 130 15.24 -0.51 -9.49
C THR A 130 16.10 0.70 -9.80
N ALA A 131 15.81 1.86 -9.20
CA ALA A 131 16.52 3.11 -9.43
C ALA A 131 17.88 3.22 -8.71
N GLY A 132 18.13 2.37 -7.71
CA GLY A 132 19.38 2.39 -6.95
C GLY A 132 19.34 3.22 -5.66
N PHE A 133 18.21 3.81 -5.29
CA PHE A 133 18.03 4.44 -3.98
C PHE A 133 17.89 3.39 -2.87
N GLY A 134 18.05 3.81 -1.61
CA GLY A 134 17.76 3.06 -0.41
C GLY A 134 16.74 3.75 0.48
N TYR A 135 16.69 3.33 1.75
CA TYR A 135 15.98 3.96 2.86
C TYR A 135 16.91 4.14 4.04
N ARG A 136 16.73 5.21 4.82
CA ARG A 136 17.46 5.44 6.07
C ARG A 136 17.24 4.30 7.07
N PHE A 137 16.01 3.84 7.22
CA PHE A 137 15.67 2.78 8.19
C PHE A 137 16.21 1.39 7.83
N LEU A 138 16.72 1.19 6.60
CA LEU A 138 17.40 -0.04 6.17
C LEU A 138 18.92 0.01 6.39
N GLU A 139 19.46 1.14 6.80
CA GLU A 139 20.87 1.25 7.20
C GLU A 139 21.10 0.48 8.50
N SER A 140 22.32 0.02 8.76
CA SER A 140 22.64 -0.78 9.95
C SER A 140 22.54 0.03 11.25
N ASP A 141 22.70 1.34 11.16
CA ASP A 141 22.65 2.25 12.29
C ASP A 141 22.33 3.69 11.84
N GLU A 142 22.29 4.63 12.79
CA GLU A 142 22.05 6.05 12.52
C GLU A 142 23.26 6.81 11.97
N GLN A 143 24.33 6.14 11.62
CA GLN A 143 25.54 6.72 11.02
C GLN A 143 25.63 6.42 9.51
N GLY A 144 24.62 5.79 8.93
CA GLY A 144 24.54 5.52 7.51
C GLY A 144 24.46 6.78 6.64
N PRO A 145 24.68 6.67 5.33
CA PRO A 145 24.69 7.82 4.42
C PRO A 145 23.39 8.64 4.44
N TYR A 146 22.22 7.99 4.42
CA TYR A 146 20.91 8.67 4.48
C TYR A 146 20.69 9.35 5.84
N ALA A 147 21.08 8.70 6.94
CA ALA A 147 20.98 9.28 8.28
C ALA A 147 21.86 10.53 8.41
N ARG A 148 23.13 10.48 7.95
CA ARG A 148 24.04 11.63 7.95
C ARG A 148 23.58 12.78 7.07
N ALA A 149 22.94 12.48 5.94
CA ALA A 149 22.34 13.49 5.06
C ALA A 149 21.06 14.10 5.64
N GLY A 150 20.53 13.53 6.74
CA GLY A 150 19.27 13.98 7.35
C GLY A 150 18.06 13.73 6.49
N VAL A 151 18.08 12.65 5.70
CA VAL A 151 16.94 12.24 4.86
C VAL A 151 15.80 11.78 5.73
N SER A 152 14.58 12.23 5.41
CA SER A 152 13.35 11.73 6.02
C SER A 152 12.78 10.57 5.19
N ASP A 153 12.39 9.50 5.87
CA ASP A 153 11.65 8.38 5.27
C ASP A 153 10.13 8.67 5.16
N GLY A 154 9.70 9.90 5.48
CA GLY A 154 8.30 10.34 5.36
C GLY A 154 7.39 9.94 6.50
N MET A 155 7.91 9.35 7.57
CA MET A 155 7.14 8.90 8.75
C MET A 155 7.55 9.62 10.05
N ASP A 156 8.63 10.40 10.01
CA ASP A 156 9.16 11.17 11.12
C ASP A 156 8.52 12.58 11.22
N ASP A 157 8.96 13.36 12.19
CA ASP A 157 8.53 14.74 12.45
C ASP A 157 9.29 15.80 11.61
N ALA A 158 9.91 15.40 10.50
CA ALA A 158 10.65 16.31 9.65
C ALA A 158 9.82 17.51 9.19
N THR A 159 10.40 18.71 9.31
CA THR A 159 9.75 19.98 8.98
C THR A 159 10.21 20.55 7.64
N HIS A 160 11.21 19.94 6.99
CA HIS A 160 11.68 20.35 5.67
C HIS A 160 10.70 19.98 4.57
N SER A 161 10.80 20.66 3.44
CA SER A 161 9.98 20.41 2.25
C SER A 161 10.39 19.13 1.52
N LEU A 162 9.51 18.65 0.61
CA LEU A 162 9.86 17.55 -0.30
C LEU A 162 11.09 17.90 -1.14
N SER A 163 11.21 19.15 -1.64
CA SER A 163 12.35 19.59 -2.42
C SER A 163 13.66 19.52 -1.63
N GLU A 164 13.65 19.93 -0.37
CA GLU A 164 14.82 19.80 0.52
C GLU A 164 15.17 18.34 0.81
N ASN A 165 14.17 17.47 0.97
CA ASN A 165 14.40 16.04 1.14
C ASN A 165 15.04 15.41 -0.11
N LEU A 166 14.60 15.82 -1.29
CA LEU A 166 15.19 15.37 -2.56
C LEU A 166 16.67 15.78 -2.68
N GLN A 167 17.04 17.03 -2.29
CA GLN A 167 18.44 17.45 -2.31
C GLN A 167 19.29 16.55 -1.39
N ARG A 168 18.79 16.25 -0.19
CA ARG A 168 19.46 15.33 0.74
C ARG A 168 19.57 13.91 0.18
N ILE A 169 18.55 13.42 -0.53
CA ILE A 169 18.60 12.11 -1.22
C ILE A 169 19.64 12.13 -2.33
N ALA A 170 19.73 13.21 -3.11
CA ALA A 170 20.70 13.34 -4.21
C ALA A 170 22.17 13.43 -3.72
N ASP A 171 22.40 13.87 -2.49
CA ASP A 171 23.72 13.91 -1.86
C ASP A 171 24.24 12.50 -1.47
N VAL A 172 23.37 11.50 -1.43
CA VAL A 172 23.73 10.10 -1.15
C VAL A 172 23.95 9.36 -2.46
N PRO A 173 25.14 8.75 -2.69
CA PRO A 173 25.36 7.93 -3.86
C PRO A 173 24.36 6.76 -3.95
N LEU A 174 23.94 6.43 -5.17
CA LEU A 174 23.10 5.27 -5.43
C LEU A 174 23.81 3.98 -4.97
N LEU A 175 23.03 3.00 -4.53
CA LEU A 175 23.55 1.70 -4.08
C LEU A 175 24.07 0.86 -5.26
N PHE A 176 23.50 1.06 -6.45
CA PHE A 176 23.85 0.35 -7.68
C PHE A 176 23.41 1.14 -8.91
N THR A 177 23.89 0.72 -10.08
CA THR A 177 23.47 1.31 -11.36
C THR A 177 21.98 1.07 -11.60
N PRO A 178 21.19 2.10 -11.94
CA PRO A 178 19.75 1.97 -12.21
C PRO A 178 19.44 0.82 -13.18
N GLY A 179 18.51 -0.04 -12.80
CA GLY A 179 18.09 -1.22 -13.56
C GLY A 179 18.93 -2.49 -13.31
N SER A 180 20.05 -2.42 -12.58
CA SER A 180 20.91 -3.61 -12.37
C SER A 180 20.51 -4.47 -11.17
N ALA A 181 19.73 -3.96 -10.25
CA ALA A 181 19.26 -4.66 -9.04
C ALA A 181 17.94 -4.08 -8.56
N TRP A 182 17.36 -4.73 -7.56
CA TRP A 182 16.18 -4.26 -6.83
C TRP A 182 16.54 -3.90 -5.39
N CYS A 183 16.07 -2.77 -4.91
CA CYS A 183 16.15 -2.37 -3.51
C CYS A 183 14.95 -1.53 -3.13
N TYR A 184 14.21 -1.94 -2.10
CA TYR A 184 13.12 -1.15 -1.55
C TYR A 184 13.63 0.22 -1.07
N SER A 185 12.98 1.31 -1.48
CA SER A 185 13.64 2.61 -1.40
C SER A 185 12.68 3.80 -1.43
N LEU A 186 13.26 4.99 -1.23
CA LEU A 186 12.61 6.30 -1.38
C LEU A 186 12.21 6.65 -2.83
N SER A 187 12.35 5.71 -3.77
CA SER A 187 12.03 5.94 -5.19
C SER A 187 10.64 6.52 -5.42
N VAL A 188 9.63 6.09 -4.64
CA VAL A 188 8.28 6.60 -4.80
C VAL A 188 8.13 8.02 -4.27
N ASP A 189 8.94 8.46 -3.29
CA ASP A 189 8.98 9.88 -2.88
C ASP A 189 9.57 10.76 -3.99
N VAL A 190 10.59 10.28 -4.70
CA VAL A 190 11.09 10.93 -5.91
C VAL A 190 10.02 10.97 -7.02
N LEU A 191 9.25 9.89 -7.19
CA LEU A 191 8.09 9.87 -8.09
C LEU A 191 7.03 10.91 -7.70
N GLY A 192 6.83 11.14 -6.41
CA GLY A 192 5.95 12.20 -5.90
C GLY A 192 6.35 13.58 -6.43
N ALA A 193 7.64 13.91 -6.41
CA ALA A 193 8.14 15.16 -6.97
C ALA A 193 7.99 15.24 -8.49
N VAL A 194 8.13 14.12 -9.20
CA VAL A 194 7.82 14.05 -10.65
C VAL A 194 6.35 14.39 -10.90
N ILE A 195 5.44 13.84 -10.09
CA ILE A 195 4.01 14.14 -10.20
C ILE A 195 3.73 15.62 -9.92
N GLU A 196 4.33 16.21 -8.89
CA GLU A 196 4.23 17.66 -8.60
C GLU A 196 4.68 18.50 -9.79
N GLN A 197 5.83 18.18 -10.36
CA GLN A 197 6.38 18.90 -11.52
C GLN A 197 5.47 18.80 -12.75
N VAL A 198 4.96 17.61 -13.06
CA VAL A 198 4.08 17.39 -14.23
C VAL A 198 2.71 18.04 -14.03
N CYS A 199 2.19 18.03 -12.81
CA CYS A 199 0.88 18.61 -12.50
C CYS A 199 0.92 20.11 -12.24
N GLY A 200 2.08 20.67 -11.87
CA GLY A 200 2.23 22.07 -11.46
C GLY A 200 1.52 22.38 -10.13
N GLN A 201 1.36 21.38 -9.26
CA GLN A 201 0.68 21.53 -7.97
C GLN A 201 1.24 20.53 -6.95
N ARG A 202 1.03 20.79 -5.67
CA ARG A 202 1.48 19.94 -4.58
C ARG A 202 0.91 18.52 -4.71
N LEU A 203 1.66 17.50 -4.29
CA LEU A 203 1.34 16.09 -4.49
C LEU A 203 -0.03 15.69 -3.91
N ASP A 204 -0.39 16.20 -2.74
CA ASP A 204 -1.69 15.91 -2.13
C ASP A 204 -2.87 16.37 -3.02
N GLN A 205 -2.74 17.53 -3.65
CA GLN A 205 -3.74 18.05 -4.60
C GLN A 205 -3.74 17.24 -5.91
N ALA A 206 -2.54 16.87 -6.40
CA ALA A 206 -2.42 16.07 -7.61
C ALA A 206 -3.04 14.68 -7.44
N VAL A 207 -2.70 13.96 -6.35
CA VAL A 207 -3.26 12.63 -6.06
C VAL A 207 -4.77 12.72 -5.80
N LYS A 208 -5.22 13.78 -5.12
CA LYS A 208 -6.65 14.03 -4.93
C LYS A 208 -7.38 14.13 -6.27
N ALA A 209 -6.89 14.92 -7.19
CA ALA A 209 -7.52 15.13 -8.50
C ALA A 209 -7.43 13.89 -9.42
N LEU A 210 -6.32 13.15 -9.37
CA LEU A 210 -6.07 12.02 -10.26
C LEU A 210 -6.69 10.70 -9.78
N ILE A 211 -6.84 10.50 -8.48
CA ILE A 211 -7.24 9.22 -7.88
C ILE A 211 -8.42 9.39 -6.92
N VAL A 212 -8.27 10.24 -5.89
CA VAL A 212 -9.22 10.31 -4.77
C VAL A 212 -10.60 10.75 -5.22
N ASP A 213 -10.69 11.86 -5.94
CA ASP A 213 -11.97 12.39 -6.42
C ASP A 213 -12.63 11.48 -7.48
N PRO A 214 -11.92 11.00 -8.53
CA PRO A 214 -12.50 10.09 -9.51
C PRO A 214 -13.04 8.79 -8.91
N LEU A 215 -12.39 8.26 -7.88
CA LEU A 215 -12.82 7.03 -7.21
C LEU A 215 -13.70 7.29 -5.97
N GLN A 216 -14.00 8.55 -5.63
CA GLN A 216 -14.78 8.92 -4.44
C GLN A 216 -14.21 8.33 -3.14
N MET A 217 -12.89 8.40 -2.98
CA MET A 217 -12.15 7.93 -1.80
C MET A 217 -12.09 9.03 -0.74
N HIS A 218 -13.25 9.39 -0.18
CA HIS A 218 -13.41 10.60 0.64
C HIS A 218 -12.65 10.57 1.98
N ASP A 219 -12.23 9.41 2.43
CA ASP A 219 -11.45 9.20 3.66
C ASP A 219 -9.93 9.17 3.41
N SER A 220 -9.50 9.31 2.15
CA SER A 220 -8.09 9.14 1.76
C SER A 220 -7.42 10.48 1.41
N GLY A 221 -6.19 10.68 1.92
CA GLY A 221 -5.42 11.89 1.67
C GLY A 221 -4.05 11.83 2.33
N PHE A 222 -3.32 12.96 2.37
CA PHE A 222 -2.00 13.06 3.02
C PHE A 222 -2.07 13.67 4.42
N TYR A 223 -3.23 14.05 4.88
CA TYR A 223 -3.52 14.49 6.25
C TYR A 223 -5.00 14.26 6.55
N THR A 224 -5.37 14.29 7.81
CA THR A 224 -6.77 14.23 8.23
C THR A 224 -7.13 15.36 9.19
N LEU A 225 -8.35 15.86 9.05
CA LEU A 225 -8.97 16.82 9.95
C LEU A 225 -9.91 16.15 10.98
N TRP A 226 -9.98 14.80 10.96
CA TRP A 226 -10.84 14.01 11.84
C TRP A 226 -9.99 13.11 12.76
N PRO A 227 -9.23 13.69 13.72
CA PRO A 227 -8.39 12.92 14.63
C PRO A 227 -9.18 11.91 15.46
N GLU A 228 -10.46 12.17 15.73
CA GLU A 228 -11.36 11.29 16.47
C GLU A 228 -11.70 9.99 15.74
N ARG A 229 -11.50 9.94 14.42
CA ARG A 229 -11.66 8.72 13.60
C ARG A 229 -10.35 7.97 13.40
N LEU A 230 -9.22 8.55 13.77
CA LEU A 230 -7.90 8.00 13.50
C LEU A 230 -7.53 6.94 14.53
N ALA A 231 -7.28 5.72 14.08
CA ALA A 231 -6.83 4.65 14.97
C ALA A 231 -5.53 5.01 15.67
N THR A 232 -5.46 4.73 16.98
CA THR A 232 -4.22 4.76 17.75
C THR A 232 -3.29 3.67 17.23
N ALA A 233 -2.04 4.02 16.95
CA ALA A 233 -1.04 3.08 16.45
C ALA A 233 -0.37 2.37 17.63
N TYR A 234 -0.20 1.07 17.51
CA TYR A 234 0.44 0.21 18.50
C TYR A 234 1.64 -0.51 17.90
N VAL A 235 2.71 -0.57 18.66
CA VAL A 235 3.86 -1.43 18.38
C VAL A 235 3.55 -2.81 18.94
N ASN A 236 3.73 -3.88 18.14
CA ASN A 236 3.55 -5.22 18.68
C ASN A 236 4.72 -5.56 19.61
N ASP A 237 4.39 -5.85 20.85
CA ASP A 237 5.33 -6.12 21.94
C ASP A 237 4.80 -7.25 22.82
N ARG A 238 5.59 -7.70 23.78
CA ARG A 238 5.24 -8.72 24.76
C ARG A 238 5.20 -8.12 26.15
N PRO A 239 4.17 -8.39 26.98
CA PRO A 239 3.08 -9.38 26.78
C PRO A 239 1.92 -8.90 25.90
N GLU A 240 1.87 -7.65 25.52
CA GLU A 240 0.85 -7.06 24.66
C GLU A 240 1.36 -5.80 23.95
N PRO A 241 0.74 -5.39 22.83
CA PRO A 241 1.12 -4.18 22.10
C PRO A 241 1.04 -2.93 22.99
N HIS A 242 2.00 -2.01 22.83
CA HIS A 242 2.00 -0.69 23.47
C HIS A 242 1.73 0.42 22.47
N ILE A 243 1.27 1.59 22.93
CA ILE A 243 1.02 2.76 22.09
C ILE A 243 2.35 3.26 21.52
N LEU A 244 2.42 3.41 20.19
CA LEU A 244 3.54 4.04 19.52
C LEU A 244 3.70 5.50 19.97
N GLN A 245 4.89 5.85 20.47
CA GLN A 245 5.20 7.19 20.96
C GLN A 245 5.77 8.08 19.84
N GLU A 246 5.71 9.42 20.06
CA GLU A 246 6.41 10.36 19.19
C GLU A 246 7.91 10.11 19.25
N ASN A 247 8.55 10.11 18.08
CA ASN A 247 9.96 9.86 17.90
C ASN A 247 10.45 8.48 18.37
N GLU A 248 9.56 7.54 18.53
CA GLU A 248 9.92 6.15 18.82
C GLU A 248 10.53 5.49 17.57
N TYR A 249 11.60 4.72 17.80
CA TYR A 249 12.25 3.92 16.78
C TYR A 249 11.74 2.48 16.81
N VAL A 250 11.22 2.01 15.68
CA VAL A 250 10.80 0.62 15.52
C VAL A 250 11.49 0.03 14.31
N ALA A 251 12.25 -1.05 14.53
CA ALA A 251 12.96 -1.75 13.45
C ALA A 251 12.04 -2.80 12.80
N PRO A 252 11.67 -2.63 11.52
CA PRO A 252 10.88 -3.62 10.80
C PRO A 252 11.68 -4.87 10.44
N PHE A 253 13.01 -4.76 10.44
CA PHE A 253 13.94 -5.86 10.15
C PHE A 253 15.03 -5.92 11.21
N PRO A 254 15.56 -7.13 11.53
CA PRO A 254 16.72 -7.26 12.40
C PRO A 254 17.93 -6.48 11.87
N ASP A 255 18.78 -6.04 12.76
CA ASP A 255 20.07 -5.40 12.42
C ASP A 255 19.95 -4.14 11.55
N THR A 256 18.85 -3.39 11.65
CA THR A 256 18.63 -2.11 10.98
C THR A 256 18.41 -0.97 11.99
N ALA A 257 18.68 0.27 11.56
CA ALA A 257 18.49 1.47 12.37
C ALA A 257 17.02 1.66 12.82
N GLY A 258 16.08 1.10 12.07
CA GLY A 258 14.66 1.27 12.34
C GLY A 258 14.09 2.60 11.86
N ILE A 259 12.77 2.64 11.83
CA ILE A 259 12.00 3.81 11.44
C ILE A 259 11.76 4.69 12.67
N ARG A 260 12.09 5.97 12.57
CA ARG A 260 11.65 6.98 13.55
C ARG A 260 10.24 7.42 13.19
N PHE A 261 9.30 7.20 14.11
CA PHE A 261 7.90 7.51 13.87
C PHE A 261 7.45 8.81 14.53
N SER A 262 6.60 9.54 13.81
CA SER A 262 5.76 10.60 14.36
C SER A 262 4.29 10.30 14.05
N PRO A 263 3.56 9.63 14.95
CA PRO A 263 2.13 9.35 14.76
C PRO A 263 1.29 10.59 14.51
N LYS A 264 1.73 11.76 14.96
CA LYS A 264 1.02 13.05 14.77
C LYS A 264 1.27 13.69 13.40
N ARG A 265 2.27 13.23 12.63
CA ARG A 265 2.59 13.79 11.31
C ARG A 265 1.35 13.91 10.41
N ILE A 266 0.48 12.92 10.42
CA ILE A 266 -0.73 12.86 9.60
C ILE A 266 -1.79 13.91 9.97
N LEU A 267 -1.64 14.58 11.11
CA LEU A 267 -2.50 15.68 11.56
C LEU A 267 -1.96 17.06 11.14
N ASN A 268 -0.76 17.09 10.54
CA ASN A 268 -0.11 18.33 10.10
C ASN A 268 -0.24 18.51 8.57
N PRO A 269 -1.12 19.41 8.08
CA PRO A 269 -1.28 19.66 6.65
C PRO A 269 -0.04 20.32 6.01
N GLU A 270 0.85 20.94 6.82
CA GLU A 270 2.08 21.57 6.34
C GLU A 270 3.22 20.56 6.14
N ALA A 271 3.13 19.36 6.71
CA ALA A 271 4.10 18.31 6.46
C ALA A 271 4.19 18.02 4.95
N PHE A 272 5.39 17.81 4.42
CA PHE A 272 5.48 17.44 3.01
C PHE A 272 4.77 16.09 2.78
N PRO A 273 3.99 15.97 1.69
CA PRO A 273 3.26 14.75 1.38
C PRO A 273 4.23 13.65 0.90
N SER A 274 4.61 12.73 1.81
CA SER A 274 5.45 11.59 1.41
C SER A 274 4.66 10.65 0.52
N ALA A 275 5.08 10.53 -0.72
CA ALA A 275 4.48 9.64 -1.70
C ALA A 275 4.60 8.16 -1.30
N GLY A 276 5.70 7.83 -0.63
CA GLY A 276 6.00 6.47 -0.18
C GLY A 276 5.29 6.05 1.10
N ALA A 277 4.86 7.01 1.97
CA ALA A 277 4.40 6.64 3.32
C ALA A 277 3.36 7.57 3.95
N GLY A 278 3.05 8.71 3.34
CA GLY A 278 2.39 9.83 4.01
C GLY A 278 0.85 9.84 3.93
N MET A 279 0.19 8.82 3.39
CA MET A 279 -1.27 8.85 3.27
C MET A 279 -1.98 8.30 4.51
N VAL A 280 -3.20 8.80 4.70
CA VAL A 280 -4.25 8.27 5.57
C VAL A 280 -5.40 7.76 4.70
N GLY A 281 -6.17 6.78 5.19
CA GLY A 281 -7.34 6.27 4.49
C GLY A 281 -8.13 5.26 5.30
N SER A 282 -9.26 4.82 4.75
CA SER A 282 -10.13 3.78 5.30
C SER A 282 -10.10 2.50 4.45
N ALA A 283 -10.50 1.38 5.04
CA ALA A 283 -10.56 0.10 4.32
C ALA A 283 -11.57 0.12 3.14
N PRO A 284 -12.75 0.76 3.26
CA PRO A 284 -13.65 0.91 2.11
C PRO A 284 -13.04 1.65 0.93
N ASP A 285 -12.28 2.72 1.17
CA ASP A 285 -11.61 3.47 0.11
C ASP A 285 -10.54 2.62 -0.59
N LEU A 286 -9.73 1.89 0.17
CA LEU A 286 -8.72 1.00 -0.38
C LEU A 286 -9.34 -0.16 -1.17
N LEU A 287 -10.42 -0.77 -0.67
CA LEU A 287 -11.10 -1.82 -1.42
C LEU A 287 -11.63 -1.27 -2.76
N ARG A 288 -12.20 -0.07 -2.77
CA ARG A 288 -12.66 0.61 -3.99
C ARG A 288 -11.51 0.88 -4.96
N PHE A 289 -10.37 1.33 -4.47
CA PHE A 289 -9.18 1.56 -5.27
C PHE A 289 -8.69 0.26 -5.94
N PHE A 290 -8.48 -0.79 -5.17
CA PHE A 290 -7.97 -2.06 -5.70
C PHE A 290 -8.98 -2.76 -6.62
N GLU A 291 -10.27 -2.72 -6.30
CA GLU A 291 -11.32 -3.24 -7.17
C GLU A 291 -11.44 -2.45 -8.49
N SER A 292 -11.20 -1.14 -8.46
CA SER A 292 -11.12 -0.32 -9.67
C SER A 292 -10.01 -0.78 -10.60
N LEU A 293 -8.82 -1.06 -10.05
CA LEU A 293 -7.70 -1.59 -10.83
C LEU A 293 -7.96 -3.04 -11.29
N ARG A 294 -8.43 -3.93 -10.40
CA ARG A 294 -8.67 -5.32 -10.74
C ARG A 294 -9.70 -5.48 -11.86
N SER A 295 -10.82 -4.80 -11.74
CA SER A 295 -11.97 -4.99 -12.64
C SER A 295 -11.99 -4.07 -13.85
N GLY A 296 -11.15 -3.01 -13.84
CA GLY A 296 -11.24 -1.92 -14.83
C GLY A 296 -12.52 -1.09 -14.73
N LYS A 297 -13.41 -1.38 -13.76
CA LYS A 297 -14.60 -0.57 -13.48
C LYS A 297 -14.15 0.83 -13.06
N HIS A 298 -14.94 1.83 -13.36
CA HIS A 298 -14.65 3.24 -13.14
C HIS A 298 -13.66 3.88 -14.14
N GLY A 299 -13.02 3.11 -15.04
CA GLY A 299 -12.22 3.65 -16.14
C GLY A 299 -11.00 4.48 -15.73
N LEU A 300 -10.46 4.25 -14.52
CA LEU A 300 -9.29 4.98 -14.02
C LEU A 300 -8.08 4.78 -14.95
N LEU A 301 -7.80 3.54 -15.27
CA LEU A 301 -6.71 3.13 -16.17
C LEU A 301 -7.22 2.16 -17.23
N SER A 302 -6.60 2.18 -18.39
CA SER A 302 -6.85 1.17 -19.43
C SER A 302 -6.33 -0.20 -18.99
N LYS A 303 -6.93 -1.26 -19.52
CA LYS A 303 -6.50 -2.64 -19.22
C LYS A 303 -5.01 -2.85 -19.49
N ALA A 304 -4.48 -2.32 -20.60
CA ALA A 304 -3.07 -2.44 -20.96
C ALA A 304 -2.13 -1.82 -19.90
N LEU A 305 -2.52 -0.67 -19.32
CA LEU A 305 -1.72 -0.04 -18.27
C LEU A 305 -1.82 -0.77 -16.93
N ILE A 306 -2.97 -1.36 -16.62
CA ILE A 306 -3.14 -2.22 -15.43
C ILE A 306 -2.28 -3.48 -15.57
N GLU A 307 -2.29 -4.12 -16.74
CA GLU A 307 -1.42 -5.27 -17.04
C GLU A 307 0.06 -4.89 -16.95
N GLU A 308 0.43 -3.69 -17.41
CA GLU A 308 1.79 -3.18 -17.28
C GLU A 308 2.19 -2.96 -15.81
N MET A 309 1.28 -2.45 -14.96
CA MET A 309 1.54 -2.32 -13.52
C MET A 309 1.78 -3.68 -12.86
N GLY A 310 1.00 -4.70 -13.24
CA GLY A 310 1.07 -6.05 -12.68
C GLY A 310 2.16 -6.93 -13.28
N ARG A 311 2.89 -6.46 -14.30
CA ARG A 311 4.00 -7.21 -14.89
C ARG A 311 5.24 -7.11 -14.00
N ASP A 312 5.97 -8.22 -13.81
CA ASP A 312 7.25 -8.20 -13.13
C ASP A 312 8.25 -7.30 -13.88
N GLN A 313 8.79 -6.30 -13.20
CA GLN A 313 9.74 -5.31 -13.71
C GLN A 313 11.19 -5.60 -13.26
N THR A 314 11.39 -6.66 -12.49
CA THR A 314 12.68 -6.93 -11.82
C THR A 314 13.61 -7.83 -12.62
N ALA A 315 13.22 -8.24 -13.84
CA ALA A 315 13.98 -9.13 -14.70
C ALA A 315 14.47 -10.43 -14.00
N GLY A 316 13.65 -10.95 -13.07
CA GLY A 316 13.97 -12.15 -12.32
C GLY A 316 14.83 -11.94 -11.06
N ALA A 317 15.12 -10.69 -10.68
CA ALA A 317 15.79 -10.43 -9.40
C ALA A 317 15.01 -11.05 -8.23
N ILE A 318 15.72 -11.60 -7.27
CA ILE A 318 15.14 -12.15 -6.03
C ILE A 318 14.90 -10.98 -5.06
N LEU A 319 13.67 -10.86 -4.61
CA LEU A 319 13.34 -9.90 -3.54
C LEU A 319 13.79 -10.49 -2.20
N PRO A 320 14.51 -9.72 -1.37
CA PRO A 320 14.87 -10.17 -0.02
C PRO A 320 13.61 -10.60 0.75
N ASP A 321 13.68 -11.71 1.45
CA ASP A 321 12.62 -12.28 2.31
C ASP A 321 11.25 -12.50 1.63
N ALA A 322 11.21 -12.54 0.28
CA ALA A 322 10.01 -12.75 -0.49
C ALA A 322 10.23 -13.75 -1.65
N PRO A 323 10.53 -15.03 -1.32
CA PRO A 323 10.70 -16.07 -2.35
C PRO A 323 9.42 -16.20 -3.20
N GLY A 324 9.59 -16.45 -4.49
CA GLY A 324 8.48 -16.57 -5.43
C GLY A 324 7.86 -15.25 -5.87
N PHE A 325 8.32 -14.11 -5.36
CA PHE A 325 7.81 -12.79 -5.76
C PHE A 325 8.80 -12.02 -6.64
N GLY A 326 8.24 -11.20 -7.53
CA GLY A 326 8.87 -10.09 -8.21
C GLY A 326 8.21 -8.78 -7.82
N PHE A 327 8.53 -7.70 -8.51
CA PHE A 327 7.95 -6.39 -8.26
C PHE A 327 7.45 -5.76 -9.56
N GLY A 328 6.21 -5.29 -9.52
CA GLY A 328 5.57 -4.55 -10.60
C GLY A 328 5.80 -3.04 -10.48
N LEU A 329 4.82 -2.23 -10.86
CA LEU A 329 4.84 -0.80 -10.68
C LEU A 329 4.05 -0.42 -9.42
N GLY A 330 4.76 -0.32 -8.26
CA GLY A 330 4.24 0.11 -6.98
C GLY A 330 3.84 -0.98 -5.99
N PHE A 331 3.95 -2.27 -6.36
CA PHE A 331 3.63 -3.42 -5.51
C PHE A 331 4.35 -4.70 -5.97
N SER A 332 4.44 -5.69 -5.08
CA SER A 332 5.00 -7.01 -5.43
C SER A 332 4.00 -7.84 -6.24
N VAL A 333 4.53 -8.74 -7.05
CA VAL A 333 3.77 -9.63 -7.95
C VAL A 333 4.22 -11.07 -7.74
N LEU A 334 3.29 -11.97 -7.48
CA LEU A 334 3.57 -13.39 -7.29
C LEU A 334 3.94 -14.04 -8.63
N ARG A 335 5.15 -14.58 -8.71
CA ARG A 335 5.68 -15.30 -9.89
C ARG A 335 5.54 -16.81 -9.74
N ASP A 336 5.86 -17.31 -8.55
CA ASP A 336 5.88 -18.74 -8.25
C ASP A 336 5.17 -19.01 -6.91
N PRO A 337 3.91 -19.48 -6.94
CA PRO A 337 3.15 -19.81 -5.75
C PRO A 337 3.74 -20.96 -4.94
N GLU A 338 4.42 -21.93 -5.58
CA GLU A 338 5.05 -23.05 -4.90
C GLU A 338 6.25 -22.58 -4.08
N GLU A 339 7.13 -21.78 -4.67
CA GLU A 339 8.27 -21.17 -3.97
C GLU A 339 7.80 -20.24 -2.84
N ALA A 340 6.70 -19.52 -3.05
CA ALA A 340 6.11 -18.62 -2.05
C ALA A 340 5.31 -19.34 -0.95
N GLY A 341 5.04 -20.64 -1.09
CA GLY A 341 4.14 -21.38 -0.19
C GLY A 341 2.75 -20.75 -0.10
N SER A 342 2.18 -20.33 -1.23
CA SER A 342 0.95 -19.52 -1.28
C SER A 342 -0.17 -20.19 -2.08
N PRO A 343 -1.44 -20.11 -1.62
CA PRO A 343 -2.61 -20.54 -2.38
C PRO A 343 -3.02 -19.57 -3.49
N GLU A 344 -2.37 -18.40 -3.54
CA GLU A 344 -2.67 -17.33 -4.48
C GLU A 344 -2.30 -17.72 -5.93
N SER A 345 -2.98 -17.14 -6.91
CA SER A 345 -2.68 -17.37 -8.33
C SER A 345 -1.43 -16.61 -8.77
N VAL A 346 -0.71 -17.13 -9.75
CA VAL A 346 0.37 -16.38 -10.42
C VAL A 346 -0.15 -15.02 -10.89
N GLY A 347 0.63 -13.97 -10.68
CA GLY A 347 0.25 -12.60 -11.01
C GLY A 347 -0.55 -11.89 -9.92
N THR A 348 -0.77 -12.50 -8.76
CA THR A 348 -1.38 -11.80 -7.60
C THR A 348 -0.51 -10.63 -7.18
N TRP A 349 -1.16 -9.48 -6.98
CA TRP A 349 -0.53 -8.26 -6.46
C TRP A 349 -0.69 -8.21 -4.95
N ARG A 350 0.36 -7.78 -4.26
CA ARG A 350 0.29 -7.59 -2.81
C ARG A 350 1.30 -6.59 -2.31
N TRP A 351 1.02 -5.99 -1.19
CA TRP A 351 1.95 -5.21 -0.39
C TRP A 351 1.42 -5.03 1.02
N GLY A 352 2.17 -4.29 1.83
CA GLY A 352 1.79 -3.98 3.20
C GLY A 352 2.14 -2.56 3.60
N GLY A 353 1.78 -2.21 4.82
CA GLY A 353 2.13 -0.96 5.48
C GLY A 353 2.59 -1.19 6.90
N VAL A 354 3.70 -0.57 7.29
CA VAL A 354 4.36 -0.84 8.57
C VAL A 354 3.50 -0.56 9.80
N TYR A 355 2.48 0.29 9.67
CA TYR A 355 1.49 0.51 10.73
C TYR A 355 0.54 -0.70 10.97
N GLY A 356 0.71 -1.79 10.20
CA GLY A 356 -0.02 -3.04 10.40
C GLY A 356 -1.03 -3.33 9.29
N HIS A 357 -0.69 -3.09 8.05
CA HIS A 357 -1.62 -3.27 6.93
C HIS A 357 -1.12 -4.30 5.94
N SER A 358 -2.06 -5.08 5.41
CA SER A 358 -1.84 -5.98 4.29
C SER A 358 -3.01 -5.94 3.33
N TRP A 359 -2.73 -6.20 2.07
CA TRP A 359 -3.72 -6.35 1.03
C TRP A 359 -3.18 -7.24 -0.08
N PHE A 360 -4.09 -7.88 -0.81
CA PHE A 360 -3.76 -8.57 -2.04
C PHE A 360 -4.92 -8.55 -3.04
N VAL A 361 -4.57 -8.69 -4.32
CA VAL A 361 -5.50 -8.76 -5.46
C VAL A 361 -5.14 -9.96 -6.30
N ASP A 362 -5.95 -11.00 -6.26
CA ASP A 362 -5.87 -12.17 -7.14
C ASP A 362 -6.87 -11.98 -8.29
N ALA A 363 -6.38 -11.42 -9.41
CA ALA A 363 -7.23 -11.11 -10.54
C ALA A 363 -7.79 -12.37 -11.21
N GLN A 364 -7.08 -13.51 -11.16
CA GLN A 364 -7.55 -14.77 -11.73
C GLN A 364 -8.73 -15.36 -10.95
N ARG A 365 -8.75 -15.13 -9.64
CA ARG A 365 -9.85 -15.54 -8.74
C ARG A 365 -10.91 -14.46 -8.59
N GLU A 366 -10.75 -13.31 -9.22
CA GLU A 366 -11.61 -12.13 -9.03
C GLU A 366 -11.75 -11.73 -7.54
N LEU A 367 -10.64 -11.81 -6.81
CA LEU A 367 -10.58 -11.63 -5.37
C LEU A 367 -9.73 -10.41 -5.02
N THR A 368 -10.25 -9.59 -4.10
CA THR A 368 -9.51 -8.48 -3.47
C THR A 368 -9.71 -8.55 -1.97
N VAL A 369 -8.62 -8.48 -1.22
CA VAL A 369 -8.62 -8.48 0.23
C VAL A 369 -7.87 -7.26 0.74
N VAL A 370 -8.48 -6.55 1.70
CA VAL A 370 -7.87 -5.43 2.43
C VAL A 370 -8.01 -5.73 3.92
N ALA A 371 -6.89 -5.70 4.62
CA ALA A 371 -6.82 -5.84 6.07
C ALA A 371 -6.02 -4.66 6.64
N LEU A 372 -6.71 -3.74 7.30
CA LEU A 372 -6.10 -2.63 8.02
C LEU A 372 -6.17 -2.92 9.52
N THR A 373 -5.02 -3.01 10.16
CA THR A 373 -4.93 -3.13 11.62
C THR A 373 -4.23 -1.91 12.18
N ASN A 374 -4.31 -1.71 13.48
CA ASN A 374 -3.55 -0.67 14.16
C ASN A 374 -2.38 -1.23 14.98
N THR A 375 -1.96 -2.47 14.70
CA THR A 375 -0.81 -3.12 15.37
C THR A 375 0.30 -3.34 14.35
N MET A 376 1.38 -2.59 14.52
CA MET A 376 2.54 -2.60 13.63
C MET A 376 3.11 -4.01 13.47
N MET A 377 3.71 -4.27 12.34
CA MET A 377 4.36 -5.53 11.98
C MET A 377 3.41 -6.73 11.89
N GLU A 378 2.61 -7.04 12.92
CA GLU A 378 1.72 -8.20 12.91
C GLU A 378 0.74 -8.19 11.74
N GLY A 379 0.10 -7.03 11.48
CA GLY A 379 -0.82 -6.88 10.35
C GLY A 379 -0.14 -6.72 8.98
N MET A 380 1.20 -6.54 8.93
CA MET A 380 1.96 -6.37 7.69
C MET A 380 2.72 -7.64 7.29
N SER A 381 3.40 -8.28 8.23
CA SER A 381 4.33 -9.41 7.99
C SER A 381 4.28 -10.48 9.08
N GLY A 382 3.43 -10.32 10.09
CA GLY A 382 3.23 -11.32 11.14
C GLY A 382 2.40 -12.53 10.68
N ALA A 383 2.21 -13.47 11.59
CA ALA A 383 1.44 -14.70 11.33
C ALA A 383 0.01 -14.41 10.88
N PHE A 384 -0.61 -13.34 11.38
CA PHE A 384 -1.96 -12.92 11.02
C PHE A 384 -2.16 -12.78 9.51
N VAL A 385 -1.17 -12.28 8.77
CA VAL A 385 -1.30 -12.03 7.33
C VAL A 385 -1.52 -13.32 6.54
N ASN A 386 -0.74 -14.38 6.85
CA ASN A 386 -0.86 -15.67 6.19
C ASN A 386 -2.10 -16.42 6.69
N GLU A 387 -2.39 -16.40 8.00
CA GLU A 387 -3.59 -17.00 8.57
C GLU A 387 -4.87 -16.43 7.95
N LEU A 388 -4.93 -15.10 7.78
CA LEU A 388 -6.06 -14.42 7.14
C LEU A 388 -6.20 -14.81 5.65
N ARG A 389 -5.09 -14.78 4.90
CA ARG A 389 -5.06 -15.21 3.50
C ARG A 389 -5.63 -16.63 3.36
N ASP A 390 -5.09 -17.57 4.13
CA ASP A 390 -5.47 -18.98 4.04
C ASP A 390 -6.93 -19.18 4.44
N ALA A 391 -7.44 -18.46 5.44
CA ALA A 391 -8.85 -18.49 5.84
C ALA A 391 -9.78 -17.93 4.74
N VAL A 392 -9.36 -16.89 4.03
CA VAL A 392 -10.13 -16.35 2.88
C VAL A 392 -10.20 -17.40 1.76
N TYR A 393 -9.06 -18.00 1.37
CA TYR A 393 -9.04 -19.03 0.32
C TYR A 393 -9.83 -20.28 0.71
N ALA A 394 -9.76 -20.72 1.97
CA ALA A 394 -10.56 -21.82 2.48
C ALA A 394 -12.08 -21.52 2.38
N SER A 395 -12.49 -20.28 2.67
CA SER A 395 -13.88 -19.84 2.55
C SER A 395 -14.40 -19.88 1.10
N LEU A 396 -13.52 -19.65 0.12
CA LEU A 396 -13.88 -19.71 -1.30
C LEU A 396 -13.93 -21.15 -1.84
N SER A 397 -13.18 -22.08 -1.25
CA SER A 397 -13.11 -23.47 -1.71
C SER A 397 -14.39 -24.28 -1.40
N GLY A 398 -15.22 -23.80 -0.45
CA GLY A 398 -16.52 -24.38 -0.14
C GLY A 398 -17.63 -24.07 -1.17
N VAL A 399 -17.33 -23.21 -2.15
CA VAL A 399 -18.26 -22.85 -3.23
C VAL A 399 -17.97 -23.72 -4.43
N THR A 400 -18.76 -24.76 -4.61
CA THR A 400 -18.76 -25.53 -5.87
C THR A 400 -19.01 -24.58 -7.04
N GLN A 401 -18.10 -24.60 -8.02
CA GLN A 401 -18.34 -23.91 -9.29
C GLN A 401 -19.63 -24.46 -9.92
N PRO A 402 -20.51 -23.58 -10.41
CA PRO A 402 -21.69 -24.02 -11.13
C PRO A 402 -21.35 -24.70 -12.45
#